data_f137a62f06c28a99968cf9622fa12799
#
_entry.id   f137a62f06c28a99968cf9622fa12799
#
_cell.length_a   1.000
_cell.length_b   1.000
_cell.length_c   1.000
_cell.angle_alpha   90.00
_cell.angle_beta   90.00
_cell.angle_gamma   90.00
#
_symmetry.space_group_name_H-M   'P 1'
#
loop_
_entity.id
_entity.type
_entity.pdbx_description
1 polymer ?
#
loop_
_entity_poly.entity_id
_entity_poly.type
_entity_poly.pdbx_seq_one_letter_code
_entity_poly.pdbx_strand_id
1 'polypeptide(L)'
;MDKSVFEVLSGIDVSEHVKSKGGFSFVPWADAWNYVKSHFPEARYENTTFEVSIDGSQLKLPYMIDHNGYAYVETTVYIQDDVQTETYPVLNYQNKPVMNPDSFTVNKSLKRALTKACSSHGLGLYVYRGEDL
;
A
#
# COMPACT_ATOMS: atom_id res chain seq x y z
N MET A 1 -29.98 -8.17 1.25
CA MET A 1 -28.80 -8.43 0.42
C MET A 1 -27.57 -7.85 1.07
N ASP A 2 -26.51 -8.62 1.09
CA ASP A 2 -25.26 -8.17 1.68
C ASP A 2 -24.58 -7.14 0.77
N LYS A 3 -23.99 -6.14 1.40
CA LYS A 3 -23.21 -5.16 0.67
C LYS A 3 -21.88 -5.77 0.22
N SER A 4 -21.39 -5.31 -0.92
CA SER A 4 -20.07 -5.69 -1.39
C SER A 4 -18.99 -5.09 -0.48
N VAL A 5 -17.78 -5.61 -0.56
CA VAL A 5 -16.65 -5.05 0.17
C VAL A 5 -16.50 -3.56 -0.16
N PHE A 6 -16.58 -3.20 -1.44
CA PHE A 6 -16.47 -1.81 -1.87
C PHE A 6 -17.57 -0.93 -1.26
N GLU A 7 -18.82 -1.42 -1.28
CA GLU A 7 -19.94 -0.65 -0.71
C GLU A 7 -19.74 -0.37 0.78
N VAL A 8 -19.28 -1.37 1.53
CA VAL A 8 -19.03 -1.22 2.96
C VAL A 8 -17.89 -0.21 3.20
N LEU A 9 -16.74 -0.44 2.57
CA LEU A 9 -15.56 0.37 2.85
C LEU A 9 -15.66 1.79 2.30
N SER A 10 -16.28 1.97 1.12
CA SER A 10 -16.42 3.30 0.55
C SER A 10 -17.44 4.17 1.32
N GLY A 11 -18.30 3.54 2.10
CA GLY A 11 -19.26 4.24 2.95
C GLY A 11 -18.71 4.71 4.29
N ILE A 12 -17.46 4.36 4.62
CA ILE A 12 -16.87 4.75 5.90
C ILE A 12 -16.31 6.17 5.79
N ASP A 13 -16.64 7.00 6.76
CA ASP A 13 -16.07 8.35 6.87
C ASP A 13 -14.73 8.25 7.59
N VAL A 14 -13.63 8.49 6.88
CA VAL A 14 -12.27 8.42 7.44
C VAL A 14 -11.72 9.81 7.75
N SER A 15 -12.53 10.87 7.63
CA SER A 15 -12.07 12.26 7.77
C SER A 15 -11.39 12.54 9.09
N GLU A 16 -11.80 11.87 10.16
CA GLU A 16 -11.20 12.01 11.49
C GLU A 16 -9.72 11.62 11.52
N HIS A 17 -9.30 10.72 10.62
CA HIS A 17 -7.94 10.17 10.60
C HIS A 17 -7.12 10.63 9.40
N VAL A 18 -7.66 11.53 8.58
CA VAL A 18 -6.92 12.05 7.42
C VAL A 18 -5.83 13.00 7.91
N LYS A 19 -4.63 12.84 7.38
CA LYS A 19 -3.48 13.70 7.67
C LYS A 19 -2.92 14.25 6.36
N SER A 20 -2.17 15.33 6.46
CA SER A 20 -1.52 15.97 5.31
C SER A 20 -0.02 16.00 5.50
N LYS A 21 0.71 15.74 4.43
CA LYS A 21 2.15 15.86 4.41
C LYS A 21 2.59 16.24 3.00
N GLY A 22 3.36 17.33 2.89
CA GLY A 22 3.87 17.76 1.59
C GLY A 22 2.78 18.12 0.59
N GLY A 23 1.64 18.60 1.04
CA GLY A 23 0.52 18.94 0.17
C GLY A 23 -0.39 17.78 -0.20
N PHE A 24 -0.09 16.57 0.26
CA PHE A 24 -0.89 15.39 0.00
C PHE A 24 -1.66 14.96 1.25
N SER A 25 -2.91 14.58 1.06
CA SER A 25 -3.74 14.01 2.11
C SER A 25 -3.64 12.49 2.07
N PHE A 26 -3.64 11.85 3.24
CA PHE A 26 -3.56 10.40 3.33
C PHE A 26 -4.17 9.90 4.63
N VAL A 27 -4.54 8.62 4.63
CA VAL A 27 -4.95 7.92 5.85
C VAL A 27 -3.74 7.09 6.31
N PRO A 28 -3.26 7.28 7.55
CA PRO A 28 -2.14 6.47 8.06
C PRO A 28 -2.46 4.98 7.98
N TRP A 29 -1.44 4.16 7.70
CA TRP A 29 -1.66 2.73 7.45
C TRP A 29 -2.34 2.01 8.61
N ALA A 30 -2.00 2.37 9.85
CA ALA A 30 -2.58 1.72 11.02
C ALA A 30 -4.07 2.03 11.13
N ASP A 31 -4.46 3.26 10.83
CA ASP A 31 -5.87 3.64 10.81
C ASP A 31 -6.60 2.93 9.68
N ALA A 32 -6.01 2.92 8.48
CA ALA A 32 -6.61 2.25 7.33
C ALA A 32 -6.82 0.76 7.62
N TRP A 33 -5.81 0.09 8.15
CA TRP A 33 -5.90 -1.33 8.44
C TRP A 33 -6.89 -1.61 9.57
N ASN A 34 -6.97 -0.72 10.57
CA ASN A 34 -7.94 -0.84 11.64
C ASN A 34 -9.38 -0.76 11.13
N TYR A 35 -9.66 0.15 10.22
CA TYR A 35 -10.98 0.23 9.58
C TYR A 35 -11.33 -1.08 8.86
N VAL A 36 -10.38 -1.59 8.08
CA VAL A 36 -10.60 -2.84 7.34
C VAL A 36 -10.88 -4.00 8.30
N LYS A 37 -10.03 -4.18 9.31
CA LYS A 37 -10.17 -5.30 10.24
C LYS A 37 -11.41 -5.19 11.12
N SER A 38 -11.85 -3.98 11.41
CA SER A 38 -13.07 -3.76 12.20
C SER A 38 -14.32 -4.23 11.46
N HIS A 39 -14.33 -4.11 10.14
CA HIS A 39 -15.46 -4.52 9.32
C HIS A 39 -15.30 -5.93 8.73
N PHE A 40 -14.06 -6.35 8.53
CA PHE A 40 -13.71 -7.65 7.94
C PHE A 40 -12.59 -8.28 8.75
N PRO A 41 -12.92 -8.92 9.89
CA PRO A 41 -11.89 -9.46 10.79
C PRO A 41 -10.97 -10.51 10.15
N GLU A 42 -11.45 -11.18 9.08
CA GLU A 42 -10.69 -12.20 8.36
C GLU A 42 -9.77 -11.62 7.28
N ALA A 43 -9.81 -10.30 7.08
CA ALA A 43 -8.96 -9.66 6.07
C ALA A 43 -7.48 -9.88 6.41
N ARG A 44 -6.67 -10.02 5.37
CA ARG A 44 -5.22 -10.19 5.51
C ARG A 44 -4.50 -9.47 4.38
N TYR A 45 -3.22 -9.25 4.56
CA TYR A 45 -2.40 -8.71 3.48
C TYR A 45 -1.08 -9.45 3.39
N GLU A 46 -0.45 -9.34 2.23
CA GLU A 46 0.85 -9.89 1.96
C GLU A 46 1.70 -8.88 1.22
N ASN A 47 2.95 -8.76 1.65
CA ASN A 47 3.96 -8.03 0.89
C ASN A 47 4.70 -9.05 0.03
N THR A 48 4.74 -8.81 -1.28
CA THR A 48 5.40 -9.71 -2.21
C THR A 48 6.90 -9.73 -1.93
N THR A 49 7.49 -10.93 -1.91
CA THR A 49 8.94 -11.08 -1.86
C THR A 49 9.41 -11.51 -3.24
N PHE A 50 10.55 -10.96 -3.65
CA PHE A 50 11.12 -11.20 -4.98
C PHE A 50 12.42 -11.97 -4.84
N GLU A 51 12.58 -13.02 -5.64
CA GLU A 51 13.83 -13.78 -5.67
C GLU A 51 14.80 -13.11 -6.63
N VAL A 52 15.97 -12.77 -6.12
CA VAL A 52 17.02 -12.14 -6.91
C VAL A 52 18.33 -12.89 -6.70
N SER A 53 19.19 -12.87 -7.72
CA SER A 53 20.51 -13.47 -7.65
C SER A 53 21.54 -12.36 -7.51
N ILE A 54 22.28 -12.38 -6.39
CA ILE A 54 23.33 -11.40 -6.13
C ILE A 54 24.60 -12.18 -5.81
N ASP A 55 25.65 -11.98 -6.61
CA ASP A 55 26.94 -12.64 -6.43
C ASP A 55 26.83 -14.17 -6.30
N GLY A 56 25.94 -14.77 -7.08
CA GLY A 56 25.72 -16.20 -7.07
C GLY A 56 24.82 -16.70 -5.96
N SER A 57 24.36 -15.84 -5.06
CA SER A 57 23.45 -16.20 -3.99
C SER A 57 22.01 -15.82 -4.36
N GLN A 58 21.08 -16.71 -4.03
CA GLN A 58 19.65 -16.46 -4.19
C GLN A 58 19.13 -15.80 -2.93
N LEU A 59 18.56 -14.59 -3.09
CA LEU A 59 18.02 -13.82 -1.98
C LEU A 59 16.56 -13.50 -2.24
N LYS A 60 15.79 -13.41 -1.16
CA LYS A 60 14.41 -12.93 -1.22
C LYS A 60 14.38 -11.52 -0.66
N LEU A 61 13.99 -10.56 -1.49
CA LEU A 61 13.94 -9.16 -1.11
C LEU A 61 12.49 -8.66 -1.14
N PRO A 62 12.16 -7.68 -0.29
CA PRO A 62 10.81 -7.10 -0.26
C PRO A 62 10.58 -6.07 -1.35
N TYR A 63 11.50 -5.91 -2.28
CA TYR A 63 11.38 -4.97 -3.40
C TYR A 63 12.01 -5.56 -4.65
N MET A 64 11.61 -5.00 -5.80
CA MET A 64 12.21 -5.30 -7.09
C MET A 64 12.61 -3.97 -7.73
N ILE A 65 13.32 -4.02 -8.84
CA ILE A 65 13.74 -2.82 -9.57
C ILE A 65 13.11 -2.82 -10.96
N ASP A 66 12.83 -1.61 -11.46
CA ASP A 66 12.38 -1.41 -12.84
C ASP A 66 13.60 -1.40 -13.78
N HIS A 67 13.35 -1.19 -15.09
CA HIS A 67 14.44 -1.24 -16.07
C HIS A 67 15.45 -0.09 -15.91
N ASN A 68 15.13 0.94 -15.14
CA ASN A 68 16.04 2.05 -14.84
C ASN A 68 16.76 1.85 -13.51
N GLY A 69 16.51 0.75 -12.80
CA GLY A 69 17.14 0.44 -11.52
C GLY A 69 16.44 1.02 -10.31
N TYR A 70 15.29 1.66 -10.48
CA TYR A 70 14.54 2.21 -9.35
C TYR A 70 13.69 1.13 -8.68
N ALA A 71 13.67 1.16 -7.35
CA ALA A 71 12.99 0.14 -6.56
C ALA A 71 11.49 0.37 -6.46
N TYR A 72 10.74 -0.72 -6.40
CA TYR A 72 9.30 -0.69 -6.12
C TYR A 72 8.93 -1.87 -5.22
N VAL A 73 7.79 -1.72 -4.55
CA VAL A 73 7.23 -2.74 -3.67
C VAL A 73 5.83 -3.12 -4.17
N GLU A 74 5.34 -4.25 -3.67
CA GLU A 74 4.02 -4.73 -4.05
C GLU A 74 3.33 -5.30 -2.82
N THR A 75 2.11 -4.85 -2.57
CA THR A 75 1.29 -5.31 -1.44
C THR A 75 -0.08 -5.73 -1.94
N THR A 76 -0.58 -6.86 -1.47
CA THR A 76 -1.90 -7.38 -1.82
C THR A 76 -2.75 -7.46 -0.57
N VAL A 77 -3.98 -6.95 -0.65
CA VAL A 77 -4.96 -7.02 0.43
C VAL A 77 -6.10 -7.95 -0.01
N TYR A 78 -6.39 -8.91 0.85
CA TYR A 78 -7.43 -9.92 0.63
C TYR A 78 -8.58 -9.66 1.58
N ILE A 79 -9.75 -9.39 1.04
CA ILE A 79 -10.97 -9.21 1.83
C ILE A 79 -12.05 -10.07 1.20
N GLN A 80 -12.45 -11.17 1.87
CA GLN A 80 -13.35 -12.15 1.31
C GLN A 80 -12.81 -12.63 -0.05
N ASP A 81 -13.61 -12.59 -1.11
CA ASP A 81 -13.18 -13.00 -2.45
C ASP A 81 -12.56 -11.84 -3.25
N ASP A 82 -12.50 -10.64 -2.66
CA ASP A 82 -11.96 -9.46 -3.33
C ASP A 82 -10.47 -9.32 -3.03
N VAL A 83 -9.68 -9.21 -4.10
CA VAL A 83 -8.22 -9.15 -4.01
C VAL A 83 -7.74 -7.91 -4.74
N GLN A 84 -6.99 -7.04 -4.06
CA GLN A 84 -6.42 -5.84 -4.65
C GLN A 84 -4.93 -5.81 -4.41
N THR A 85 -4.18 -5.63 -5.48
CA THR A 85 -2.71 -5.54 -5.44
C THR A 85 -2.28 -4.14 -5.83
N GLU A 86 -1.39 -3.57 -5.04
CA GLU A 86 -0.85 -2.24 -5.30
C GLU A 86 0.65 -2.33 -5.47
N THR A 87 1.15 -1.77 -6.59
CA THR A 87 2.58 -1.62 -6.84
C THR A 87 2.92 -0.17 -6.55
N TYR A 88 3.94 0.06 -5.72
CA TYR A 88 4.26 1.40 -5.27
C TYR A 88 5.76 1.65 -5.36
N PRO A 89 6.19 2.81 -5.89
CA PRO A 89 7.62 3.12 -5.95
C PRO A 89 8.19 3.31 -4.56
N VAL A 90 9.44 2.89 -4.37
CA VAL A 90 10.16 3.22 -3.14
C VAL A 90 10.65 4.66 -3.27
N LEU A 91 10.18 5.51 -2.36
CA LEU A 91 10.43 6.95 -2.43
C LEU A 91 11.29 7.40 -1.25
N ASN A 92 12.14 8.39 -1.48
CA ASN A 92 12.88 9.04 -0.40
C ASN A 92 12.01 10.12 0.26
N TYR A 93 12.59 10.85 1.22
CA TYR A 93 11.86 11.88 1.96
C TYR A 93 11.41 13.05 1.07
N GLN A 94 11.98 13.19 -0.13
CA GLN A 94 11.57 14.19 -1.11
C GLN A 94 10.53 13.64 -2.10
N ASN A 95 10.01 12.45 -1.85
CA ASN A 95 9.05 11.74 -2.72
C ASN A 95 9.61 11.47 -4.11
N LYS A 96 10.90 11.17 -4.19
CA LYS A 96 11.55 10.79 -5.45
C LYS A 96 11.94 9.31 -5.42
N PRO A 97 11.88 8.63 -6.58
CA PRO A 97 12.29 7.22 -6.66
C PRO A 97 13.75 7.04 -6.25
N VAL A 98 14.07 5.90 -5.67
CA VAL A 98 15.41 5.60 -5.20
C VAL A 98 15.93 4.29 -5.78
N MET A 99 17.27 4.19 -5.85
CA MET A 99 17.98 2.97 -6.17
C MET A 99 18.59 2.42 -4.87
N ASN A 100 18.74 1.11 -4.78
CA ASN A 100 19.38 0.45 -3.64
C ASN A 100 18.86 0.95 -2.28
N PRO A 101 17.53 0.87 -2.05
CA PRO A 101 16.95 1.42 -0.83
C PRO A 101 17.36 0.61 0.39
N ASP A 102 17.47 1.29 1.54
CA ASP A 102 17.64 0.60 2.81
C ASP A 102 16.28 0.06 3.29
N SER A 103 16.33 -0.78 4.33
CA SER A 103 15.12 -1.41 4.86
C SER A 103 14.14 -0.42 5.45
N PHE A 104 14.63 0.69 6.00
CA PHE A 104 13.79 1.74 6.57
C PHE A 104 12.93 2.38 5.47
N THR A 105 13.56 2.75 4.36
CA THR A 105 12.88 3.37 3.22
C THR A 105 11.88 2.41 2.57
N VAL A 106 12.28 1.13 2.43
CA VAL A 106 11.41 0.09 1.89
C VAL A 106 10.17 -0.08 2.77
N ASN A 107 10.36 -0.14 4.10
CA ASN A 107 9.25 -0.32 5.02
C ASN A 107 8.22 0.81 4.92
N LYS A 108 8.67 2.04 4.77
CA LYS A 108 7.76 3.18 4.60
C LYS A 108 6.90 3.02 3.34
N SER A 109 7.52 2.60 2.25
CA SER A 109 6.81 2.41 0.98
C SER A 109 5.84 1.24 1.04
N LEU A 110 6.20 0.17 1.78
CA LEU A 110 5.29 -0.94 2.01
C LEU A 110 4.03 -0.48 2.75
N LYS A 111 4.18 0.41 3.74
CA LYS A 111 3.02 0.93 4.47
C LYS A 111 2.13 1.80 3.58
N ARG A 112 2.73 2.58 2.68
CA ARG A 112 1.97 3.36 1.70
C ARG A 112 1.25 2.45 0.70
N ALA A 113 1.91 1.39 0.25
CA ALA A 113 1.31 0.42 -0.65
C ALA A 113 0.10 -0.26 0.02
N LEU A 114 0.24 -0.61 1.30
CA LEU A 114 -0.86 -1.20 2.07
C LEU A 114 -2.06 -0.26 2.11
N THR A 115 -1.85 1.00 2.45
CA THR A 115 -2.93 1.99 2.50
C THR A 115 -3.61 2.14 1.16
N LYS A 116 -2.85 2.19 0.07
CA LYS A 116 -3.42 2.31 -1.27
C LYS A 116 -4.17 1.06 -1.69
N ALA A 117 -3.70 -0.12 -1.29
CA ALA A 117 -4.43 -1.36 -1.54
C ALA A 117 -5.78 -1.37 -0.81
N CYS A 118 -5.81 -0.88 0.44
CA CYS A 118 -7.06 -0.71 1.17
C CYS A 118 -7.99 0.26 0.44
N SER A 119 -7.45 1.34 -0.12
CA SER A 119 -8.23 2.31 -0.88
C SER A 119 -8.79 1.70 -2.17
N SER A 120 -8.05 0.80 -2.79
CA SER A 120 -8.54 0.09 -3.97
C SER A 120 -9.75 -0.80 -3.63
N HIS A 121 -9.88 -1.23 -2.39
CA HIS A 121 -11.09 -1.90 -1.90
C HIS A 121 -12.23 -0.93 -1.59
N GLY A 122 -11.97 0.37 -1.61
CA GLY A 122 -12.96 1.42 -1.37
C GLY A 122 -12.69 2.32 -0.17
N LEU A 123 -11.84 1.89 0.75
CA LEU A 123 -11.62 2.63 2.00
C LEU A 123 -10.93 3.96 1.75
N GLY A 124 -11.62 5.05 2.08
CA GLY A 124 -11.03 6.39 1.96
C GLY A 124 -10.60 6.77 0.56
N LEU A 125 -11.17 6.14 -0.44
CA LEU A 125 -10.78 6.38 -1.83
C LEU A 125 -10.90 7.86 -2.20
N TYR A 126 -11.91 8.55 -1.66
CA TYR A 126 -12.13 9.96 -1.94
C TYR A 126 -10.96 10.85 -1.46
N VAL A 127 -10.18 10.40 -0.48
CA VAL A 127 -9.03 11.14 0.03
C VAL A 127 -7.95 11.31 -1.04
N TYR A 128 -7.88 10.34 -1.96
CA TYR A 128 -6.84 10.29 -2.99
C TYR A 128 -7.31 10.83 -4.35
N ARG A 129 -8.51 11.38 -4.43
CA ARG A 129 -8.98 11.99 -5.67
C ARG A 129 -8.08 13.16 -6.05
N GLY A 130 -7.68 13.21 -7.31
CA GLY A 130 -6.81 14.26 -7.83
C GLY A 130 -5.34 13.96 -7.73
N GLU A 131 -4.95 12.81 -7.15
CA GLU A 131 -3.55 12.37 -7.20
C GLU A 131 -3.26 11.70 -8.54
N ASP A 132 -2.08 11.98 -9.06
CA ASP A 132 -1.58 11.34 -10.28
C ASP A 132 -0.54 10.25 -9.97
N LEU A 133 -0.56 9.75 -8.77
CA LEU A 133 0.42 8.75 -8.34
C LEU A 133 -0.12 7.34 -8.44
#